data_bf838f7589704ef9dd1502a54794ac25
#
_entry.id   bf838f7589704ef9dd1502a54794ac25
#
_cell.length_a   1.000
_cell.length_b   1.000
_cell.length_c   1.000
_cell.angle_alpha   90.00
_cell.angle_beta   90.00
_cell.angle_gamma   90.00
#
_symmetry.space_group_name_H-M   'P 1'
#
loop_
_entity.id
_entity.type
_entity.pdbx_description
1 polymer ?
#
loop_
_entity_poly.entity_id
_entity_poly.type
_entity_poly.pdbx_seq_one_letter_code
_entity_poly.pdbx_strand_id
1 'polypeptide(L)'
;IKDIIKNKFDNVAIAAKFSIRNATLEEKIKKIVLEKFAEEDIALSHYVGGLNYPRRINTTIVNAKIKRTVVELTNLIKTYAGDFYYFKGDGGIIPYQVAIQNPSELYNSSPAAVALGAHYLTGERNALVVDIGGTSTDFVPLVDGMPKIINGVDIAGKRTLIRCVDSFSIPFGGDSVVKDGKLRPERISKPMAFGGSTFTLTDALNCIDYEIGNYRASRIAGKDIFSNLKDSEVVVDQFISVVAEAVKQTEYDKIIGAGYLASILIPKIAKKAGVSYIIPEHYEAANAVGVAVSRVSMNLYARFDTETGRAIYNGVIENCPFRIGEIPSEDEITNVAIKKVKEIAMSFGVSKEDIGEVKVLYFNSFTVVRGGIKRGIIADVVVQIEPGLRYDRG
;
A
#
# COMPACT_ATOMS: atom_id res chain seq x y z
N ILE A 1 19.94 25.75 3.35
CA ILE A 1 20.28 25.02 4.59
C ILE A 1 20.10 25.93 5.80
N LYS A 2 20.70 27.14 5.85
CA LYS A 2 20.56 28.05 7.00
C LYS A 2 19.09 28.29 7.38
N ASP A 3 18.19 28.51 6.41
CA ASP A 3 16.77 28.71 6.65
C ASP A 3 16.05 27.46 7.14
N ILE A 4 16.43 26.26 6.63
CA ILE A 4 15.89 24.99 7.09
C ILE A 4 16.24 24.74 8.55
N ILE A 5 17.50 24.98 8.93
CA ILE A 5 17.97 24.84 10.31
C ILE A 5 17.29 25.87 11.23
N LYS A 6 17.20 27.13 10.78
CA LYS A 6 16.57 28.21 11.53
C LYS A 6 15.11 27.92 11.89
N ASN A 7 14.37 27.26 10.97
CA ASN A 7 12.96 26.93 11.14
C ASN A 7 12.74 25.57 11.82
N LYS A 8 13.77 24.88 12.27
CA LYS A 8 13.71 23.59 12.99
C LYS A 8 12.89 22.50 12.28
N PHE A 9 13.06 22.36 10.98
CA PHE A 9 12.46 21.25 10.23
C PHE A 9 13.15 19.93 10.58
N ASP A 10 12.37 18.87 10.74
CA ASP A 10 12.85 17.54 11.14
C ASP A 10 13.28 16.68 9.95
N ASN A 11 12.76 16.96 8.75
CA ASN A 11 13.05 16.19 7.53
C ASN A 11 13.09 17.07 6.28
N VAL A 12 13.74 16.58 5.23
CA VAL A 12 14.00 17.31 3.98
C VAL A 12 13.59 16.49 2.76
N ALA A 13 12.72 17.04 1.92
CA ALA A 13 12.40 16.51 0.61
C ALA A 13 13.18 17.28 -0.45
N ILE A 14 13.98 16.61 -1.27
CA ILE A 14 14.76 17.20 -2.35
C ILE A 14 14.12 16.79 -3.67
N ALA A 15 13.68 17.76 -4.47
CA ALA A 15 13.03 17.50 -5.73
C ALA A 15 13.51 18.44 -6.83
N ALA A 16 14.00 17.87 -7.93
CA ALA A 16 14.38 18.62 -9.13
C ALA A 16 13.52 18.18 -10.32
N LYS A 17 13.14 19.13 -11.18
CA LYS A 17 12.20 18.90 -12.29
C LYS A 17 12.63 17.75 -13.21
N PHE A 18 13.90 17.63 -13.48
CA PHE A 18 14.46 16.64 -14.42
C PHE A 18 15.22 15.50 -13.73
N SER A 19 15.06 15.32 -12.42
CA SER A 19 15.81 14.30 -11.65
C SER A 19 15.58 12.87 -12.11
N ILE A 20 14.39 12.54 -12.63
CA ILE A 20 14.13 11.24 -13.27
C ILE A 20 14.96 10.98 -14.52
N ARG A 21 15.52 12.04 -15.11
CA ARG A 21 16.41 11.99 -16.29
C ARG A 21 17.87 12.17 -15.91
N ASN A 22 18.14 12.76 -14.75
CA ASN A 22 19.49 12.96 -14.22
C ASN A 22 19.41 13.31 -12.73
N ALA A 23 19.70 12.34 -11.88
CA ALA A 23 19.65 12.47 -10.42
C ALA A 23 20.83 13.30 -9.84
N THR A 24 21.85 13.62 -10.64
CA THR A 24 23.10 14.24 -10.17
C THR A 24 22.88 15.49 -9.32
N LEU A 25 21.89 16.33 -9.65
CA LEU A 25 21.61 17.53 -8.87
C LEU A 25 21.05 17.21 -7.48
N GLU A 26 20.08 16.30 -7.39
CA GLU A 26 19.52 15.87 -6.12
C GLU A 26 20.59 15.21 -5.24
N GLU A 27 21.42 14.36 -5.80
CA GLU A 27 22.53 13.70 -5.09
C GLU A 27 23.57 14.71 -4.58
N LYS A 28 23.91 15.75 -5.36
CA LYS A 28 24.80 16.83 -4.91
C LYS A 28 24.18 17.61 -3.75
N ILE A 29 22.89 17.94 -3.84
CA ILE A 29 22.18 18.64 -2.75
C ILE A 29 22.11 17.74 -1.51
N LYS A 30 21.81 16.44 -1.67
CA LYS A 30 21.80 15.47 -0.57
C LYS A 30 23.12 15.50 0.20
N LYS A 31 24.28 15.47 -0.50
CA LYS A 31 25.61 15.52 0.15
C LYS A 31 25.78 16.74 1.06
N ILE A 32 25.26 17.90 0.63
CA ILE A 32 25.32 19.12 1.44
C ILE A 32 24.36 19.06 2.64
N VAL A 33 23.16 18.47 2.44
CA VAL A 33 22.15 18.35 3.50
C VAL A 33 22.60 17.36 4.56
N LEU A 34 23.31 16.30 4.19
CA LEU A 34 23.87 15.30 5.12
C LEU A 34 24.85 15.87 6.16
N GLU A 35 25.37 17.08 5.96
CA GLU A 35 26.18 17.77 6.99
C GLU A 35 25.36 18.10 8.26
N LYS A 36 24.04 18.13 8.19
CA LYS A 36 23.13 18.58 9.26
C LYS A 36 21.94 17.67 9.53
N PHE A 37 21.59 16.77 8.63
CA PHE A 37 20.47 15.84 8.72
C PHE A 37 20.97 14.41 8.56
N ALA A 38 20.34 13.47 9.24
CA ALA A 38 20.59 12.05 9.03
C ALA A 38 20.01 11.59 7.68
N GLU A 39 20.54 10.51 7.12
CA GLU A 39 20.08 10.01 5.81
C GLU A 39 18.61 9.60 5.79
N GLU A 40 18.12 9.07 6.89
CA GLU A 40 16.74 8.69 7.08
C GLU A 40 15.75 9.88 7.13
N ASP A 41 16.24 11.11 7.28
CA ASP A 41 15.43 12.32 7.24
C ASP A 41 15.37 12.96 5.85
N ILE A 42 16.08 12.38 4.87
CA ILE A 42 16.20 12.95 3.54
C ILE A 42 15.53 12.02 2.52
N ALA A 43 14.58 12.56 1.72
CA ALA A 43 14.00 11.88 0.58
C ALA A 43 14.32 12.58 -0.73
N LEU A 44 14.59 11.79 -1.78
CA LEU A 44 14.92 12.27 -3.12
C LEU A 44 13.82 11.92 -4.12
N SER A 45 13.47 12.87 -4.99
CA SER A 45 12.32 12.69 -5.87
C SER A 45 12.57 11.71 -7.03
N HIS A 46 13.82 11.45 -7.40
CA HIS A 46 14.11 10.49 -8.46
C HIS A 46 13.78 9.04 -8.06
N TYR A 47 13.80 8.68 -6.77
CA TYR A 47 13.34 7.36 -6.30
C TYR A 47 11.83 7.15 -6.43
N VAL A 48 11.05 8.24 -6.38
CA VAL A 48 9.60 8.17 -6.61
C VAL A 48 9.29 7.85 -8.07
N GLY A 49 10.11 8.34 -9.00
CA GLY A 49 9.83 8.23 -10.43
C GLY A 49 8.68 9.12 -10.89
N GLY A 50 8.15 8.82 -12.08
CA GLY A 50 6.98 9.50 -12.65
C GLY A 50 7.25 10.88 -13.25
N LEU A 51 6.54 11.17 -14.35
CA LEU A 51 6.74 12.40 -15.14
C LEU A 51 6.05 13.62 -14.54
N ASN A 52 4.97 13.42 -13.75
CA ASN A 52 4.20 14.52 -13.15
C ASN A 52 4.97 15.15 -11.99
N TYR A 53 5.68 16.23 -12.26
CA TYR A 53 6.56 16.87 -11.29
C TYR A 53 5.86 17.36 -10.00
N PRO A 54 4.70 18.06 -10.05
CA PRO A 54 4.00 18.45 -8.83
C PRO A 54 3.60 17.26 -7.94
N ARG A 55 3.05 16.20 -8.53
CA ARG A 55 2.69 14.99 -7.77
C ARG A 55 3.92 14.27 -7.21
N ARG A 56 5.04 14.29 -7.96
CA ARG A 56 6.31 13.73 -7.49
C ARG A 56 6.84 14.48 -6.27
N ILE A 57 6.78 15.82 -6.26
CA ILE A 57 7.12 16.63 -5.09
C ILE A 57 6.27 16.20 -3.89
N ASN A 58 4.95 16.12 -4.04
CA ASN A 58 4.05 15.73 -2.96
C ASN A 58 4.39 14.35 -2.40
N THR A 59 4.68 13.38 -3.27
CA THR A 59 5.08 12.03 -2.85
C THR A 59 6.44 12.03 -2.14
N THR A 60 7.40 12.87 -2.61
CA THR A 60 8.70 13.01 -1.95
C THR A 60 8.57 13.59 -0.55
N ILE A 61 7.65 14.53 -0.35
CA ILE A 61 7.34 15.09 0.99
C ILE A 61 6.77 13.99 1.90
N VAL A 62 5.86 13.15 1.39
CA VAL A 62 5.34 12.00 2.16
C VAL A 62 6.50 11.06 2.53
N ASN A 63 7.36 10.73 1.57
CA ASN A 63 8.52 9.88 1.82
C ASN A 63 9.45 10.47 2.90
N ALA A 64 9.75 11.76 2.85
CA ALA A 64 10.59 12.41 3.86
C ALA A 64 9.99 12.30 5.27
N LYS A 65 8.65 12.37 5.37
CA LYS A 65 7.93 12.27 6.65
C LYS A 65 7.99 10.89 7.29
N ILE A 66 7.95 9.83 6.48
CA ILE A 66 7.79 8.45 6.99
C ILE A 66 9.07 7.62 6.90
N LYS A 67 10.10 8.09 6.19
CA LYS A 67 11.34 7.33 5.92
C LYS A 67 12.04 6.88 7.18
N ARG A 68 12.22 7.75 8.18
CA ARG A 68 12.84 7.40 9.47
C ARG A 68 12.13 6.22 10.13
N THR A 69 10.81 6.27 10.23
CA THR A 69 10.02 5.17 10.84
C THR A 69 10.23 3.84 10.11
N VAL A 70 10.25 3.88 8.78
CA VAL A 70 10.49 2.65 7.97
C VAL A 70 11.92 2.15 8.14
N VAL A 71 12.92 3.05 8.21
CA VAL A 71 14.32 2.66 8.45
C VAL A 71 14.49 2.05 9.85
N GLU A 72 13.91 2.66 10.90
CA GLU A 72 13.95 2.14 12.27
C GLU A 72 13.29 0.76 12.36
N LEU A 73 12.10 0.58 11.75
CA LEU A 73 11.44 -0.72 11.65
C LEU A 73 12.31 -1.74 10.89
N THR A 74 12.90 -1.33 9.77
CA THR A 74 13.81 -2.18 8.99
C THR A 74 14.99 -2.65 9.84
N ASN A 75 15.64 -1.75 10.57
CA ASN A 75 16.75 -2.07 11.44
C ASN A 75 16.35 -3.03 12.57
N LEU A 76 15.16 -2.84 13.14
CA LEU A 76 14.63 -3.75 14.15
C LEU A 76 14.39 -5.15 13.55
N ILE A 77 13.74 -5.27 12.40
CA ILE A 77 13.50 -6.57 11.75
C ILE A 77 14.82 -7.26 11.42
N LYS A 78 15.83 -6.54 10.94
CA LYS A 78 17.15 -7.07 10.61
C LYS A 78 17.90 -7.66 11.81
N THR A 79 17.52 -7.35 13.03
CA THR A 79 18.09 -8.01 14.22
C THR A 79 17.65 -9.46 14.37
N TYR A 80 16.53 -9.84 13.73
CA TYR A 80 15.91 -11.17 13.83
C TYR A 80 15.89 -11.93 12.50
N ALA A 81 15.89 -11.22 11.37
CA ALA A 81 15.85 -11.79 10.03
C ALA A 81 16.93 -11.16 9.15
N GLY A 82 17.47 -11.92 8.20
CA GLY A 82 18.42 -11.42 7.20
C GLY A 82 17.74 -10.53 6.17
N ASP A 83 17.71 -10.96 4.90
CA ASP A 83 16.98 -10.28 3.85
C ASP A 83 15.48 -10.58 3.95
N PHE A 84 14.67 -9.55 3.72
CA PHE A 84 13.22 -9.65 3.77
C PHE A 84 12.57 -8.66 2.81
N TYR A 85 11.25 -8.84 2.62
CA TYR A 85 10.45 -8.02 1.74
C TYR A 85 9.38 -7.28 2.54
N TYR A 86 9.05 -6.05 2.11
CA TYR A 86 7.85 -5.36 2.55
C TYR A 86 6.70 -5.63 1.59
N PHE A 87 5.49 -5.71 2.14
CA PHE A 87 4.28 -5.75 1.35
C PHE A 87 3.86 -4.33 0.94
N LYS A 88 3.47 -4.17 -0.33
CA LYS A 88 3.12 -2.88 -0.94
C LYS A 88 1.62 -2.65 -0.96
N GLY A 89 1.25 -1.37 -1.09
CA GLY A 89 -0.14 -0.99 -1.27
C GLY A 89 -0.78 -1.45 -2.59
N ASP A 90 0.01 -1.87 -3.57
CA ASP A 90 -0.50 -2.42 -4.84
C ASP A 90 -0.72 -3.94 -4.84
N GLY A 91 -0.50 -4.61 -3.70
CA GLY A 91 -0.67 -6.06 -3.56
C GLY A 91 0.57 -6.89 -3.87
N GLY A 92 1.71 -6.27 -4.15
CA GLY A 92 2.99 -6.96 -4.35
C GLY A 92 3.91 -6.86 -3.15
N ILE A 93 5.08 -7.52 -3.26
CA ILE A 93 6.18 -7.40 -2.29
C ILE A 93 7.37 -6.71 -2.93
N ILE A 94 8.18 -6.02 -2.11
CA ILE A 94 9.36 -5.28 -2.57
C ILE A 94 10.52 -5.50 -1.59
N PRO A 95 11.78 -5.66 -2.07
CA PRO A 95 12.93 -5.76 -1.20
C PRO A 95 13.05 -4.54 -0.26
N TYR A 96 13.44 -4.76 0.99
CA TYR A 96 13.51 -3.67 1.97
C TYR A 96 14.43 -2.53 1.54
N GLN A 97 15.52 -2.82 0.80
CA GLN A 97 16.45 -1.82 0.28
C GLN A 97 15.77 -0.81 -0.64
N VAL A 98 14.80 -1.26 -1.43
CA VAL A 98 14.01 -0.41 -2.33
C VAL A 98 12.92 0.33 -1.54
N ALA A 99 12.25 -0.37 -0.61
CA ALA A 99 11.19 0.19 0.22
C ALA A 99 11.66 1.40 1.05
N ILE A 100 12.88 1.36 1.63
CA ILE A 100 13.43 2.48 2.40
C ILE A 100 13.72 3.73 1.56
N GLN A 101 13.90 3.59 0.24
CA GLN A 101 14.11 4.72 -0.67
C GLN A 101 12.80 5.38 -1.09
N ASN A 102 11.72 4.59 -1.21
CA ASN A 102 10.38 5.05 -1.57
C ASN A 102 9.30 4.46 -0.63
N PRO A 103 9.33 4.82 0.67
CA PRO A 103 8.49 4.18 1.67
C PRO A 103 6.99 4.44 1.49
N SER A 104 6.59 5.41 0.68
CA SER A 104 5.18 5.63 0.33
C SER A 104 4.55 4.47 -0.46
N GLU A 105 5.34 3.57 -1.05
CA GLU A 105 4.82 2.34 -1.67
C GLU A 105 4.18 1.38 -0.66
N LEU A 106 4.43 1.56 0.65
CA LEU A 106 3.82 0.78 1.72
C LEU A 106 2.44 1.29 2.13
N TYR A 107 1.97 2.41 1.56
CA TYR A 107 0.67 2.99 1.87
C TYR A 107 -0.47 2.02 1.47
N ASN A 108 -1.44 1.80 2.36
CA ASN A 108 -2.54 0.84 2.19
C ASN A 108 -2.11 -0.62 2.00
N SER A 109 -0.94 -1.01 2.52
CA SER A 109 -0.47 -2.40 2.41
C SER A 109 -1.37 -3.40 3.15
N SER A 110 -1.91 -3.06 4.31
CA SER A 110 -2.80 -3.97 5.06
C SER A 110 -4.10 -4.28 4.32
N PRO A 111 -4.88 -3.30 3.84
CA PRO A 111 -6.05 -3.57 3.01
C PRO A 111 -5.73 -4.39 1.75
N ALA A 112 -4.59 -4.11 1.09
CA ALA A 112 -4.16 -4.88 -0.08
C ALA A 112 -3.88 -6.34 0.25
N ALA A 113 -3.21 -6.61 1.38
CA ALA A 113 -2.89 -7.96 1.83
C ALA A 113 -4.16 -8.75 2.18
N VAL A 114 -5.09 -8.14 2.92
CA VAL A 114 -6.36 -8.78 3.27
C VAL A 114 -7.15 -9.15 2.03
N ALA A 115 -7.25 -8.25 1.05
CA ALA A 115 -7.99 -8.50 -0.18
C ALA A 115 -7.37 -9.64 -1.02
N LEU A 116 -6.03 -9.66 -1.14
CA LEU A 116 -5.33 -10.74 -1.84
C LEU A 116 -5.49 -12.08 -1.12
N GLY A 117 -5.42 -12.08 0.22
CA GLY A 117 -5.67 -13.28 1.02
C GLY A 117 -7.12 -13.77 0.93
N ALA A 118 -8.08 -12.87 0.97
CA ALA A 118 -9.49 -13.20 0.79
C ALA A 118 -9.75 -13.85 -0.57
N HIS A 119 -9.18 -13.30 -1.65
CA HIS A 119 -9.23 -13.93 -2.97
C HIS A 119 -8.61 -15.33 -2.96
N TYR A 120 -7.40 -15.46 -2.44
CA TYR A 120 -6.71 -16.76 -2.39
C TYR A 120 -7.47 -17.82 -1.60
N LEU A 121 -8.08 -17.44 -0.46
CA LEU A 121 -8.83 -18.37 0.40
C LEU A 121 -10.18 -18.79 -0.19
N THR A 122 -10.84 -17.90 -0.93
CA THR A 122 -12.20 -18.16 -1.44
C THR A 122 -12.28 -18.53 -2.90
N GLY A 123 -11.29 -18.13 -3.73
CA GLY A 123 -11.36 -18.20 -5.19
C GLY A 123 -12.28 -17.13 -5.81
N GLU A 124 -12.93 -16.29 -4.99
CA GLU A 124 -13.81 -15.23 -5.50
C GLU A 124 -13.04 -14.17 -6.26
N ARG A 125 -13.55 -13.79 -7.43
CA ARG A 125 -12.87 -12.85 -8.31
C ARG A 125 -13.46 -11.45 -8.28
N ASN A 126 -14.76 -11.33 -7.94
CA ASN A 126 -15.48 -10.06 -7.91
C ASN A 126 -16.34 -9.99 -6.65
N ALA A 127 -15.91 -9.20 -5.67
CA ALA A 127 -16.58 -9.02 -4.39
C ALA A 127 -16.04 -7.79 -3.66
N LEU A 128 -16.72 -7.37 -2.61
CA LEU A 128 -16.17 -6.39 -1.65
C LEU A 128 -15.62 -7.13 -0.43
N VAL A 129 -14.33 -7.00 -0.18
CA VAL A 129 -13.74 -7.52 1.07
C VAL A 129 -14.03 -6.53 2.19
N VAL A 130 -14.56 -7.02 3.30
CA VAL A 130 -14.87 -6.25 4.49
C VAL A 130 -14.04 -6.79 5.64
N ASP A 131 -12.98 -6.05 6.01
CA ASP A 131 -12.07 -6.41 7.09
C ASP A 131 -12.45 -5.67 8.37
N ILE A 132 -12.98 -6.41 9.35
CA ILE A 132 -13.39 -5.86 10.64
C ILE A 132 -12.22 -5.96 11.61
N GLY A 133 -11.39 -4.91 11.63
CA GLY A 133 -10.26 -4.79 12.55
C GLY A 133 -10.66 -4.30 13.94
N GLY A 134 -9.66 -4.03 14.78
CA GLY A 134 -9.88 -3.43 16.10
C GLY A 134 -10.24 -1.94 16.01
N THR A 135 -9.52 -1.19 15.19
CA THR A 135 -9.64 0.29 15.11
C THR A 135 -10.61 0.76 14.04
N SER A 136 -10.62 0.09 12.90
CA SER A 136 -11.40 0.43 11.70
C SER A 136 -12.02 -0.79 11.07
N THR A 137 -12.98 -0.56 10.21
CA THR A 137 -13.44 -1.54 9.23
C THR A 137 -13.06 -1.04 7.85
N ASP A 138 -12.29 -1.86 7.13
CA ASP A 138 -11.76 -1.54 5.81
C ASP A 138 -12.54 -2.27 4.72
N PHE A 139 -12.78 -1.56 3.60
CA PHE A 139 -13.52 -2.07 2.45
C PHE A 139 -12.61 -2.04 1.23
N VAL A 140 -12.41 -3.20 0.61
CA VAL A 140 -11.48 -3.35 -0.53
C VAL A 140 -12.18 -4.07 -1.68
N PRO A 141 -12.41 -3.39 -2.79
CA PRO A 141 -12.95 -4.02 -4.00
C PRO A 141 -11.98 -5.04 -4.61
N LEU A 142 -12.50 -6.23 -4.93
CA LEU A 142 -11.87 -7.22 -5.79
C LEU A 142 -12.46 -7.13 -7.19
N VAL A 143 -11.60 -7.07 -8.19
CA VAL A 143 -11.96 -7.06 -9.62
C VAL A 143 -11.05 -8.07 -10.33
N ASP A 144 -11.65 -9.04 -10.99
CA ASP A 144 -10.93 -10.11 -11.70
C ASP A 144 -9.90 -10.88 -10.85
N GLY A 145 -10.17 -11.03 -9.56
CA GLY A 145 -9.31 -11.74 -8.62
C GLY A 145 -8.14 -10.91 -8.06
N MET A 146 -8.09 -9.62 -8.39
CA MET A 146 -7.08 -8.71 -7.85
C MET A 146 -7.73 -7.55 -7.10
N PRO A 147 -7.10 -7.03 -6.05
CA PRO A 147 -7.54 -5.78 -5.44
C PRO A 147 -7.56 -4.66 -6.50
N LYS A 148 -8.66 -3.90 -6.57
CA LYS A 148 -8.78 -2.76 -7.46
C LYS A 148 -7.71 -1.72 -7.11
N ILE A 149 -6.91 -1.30 -8.10
CA ILE A 149 -5.79 -0.37 -7.90
C ILE A 149 -6.13 1.02 -8.43
N ILE A 150 -5.74 2.05 -7.68
CA ILE A 150 -5.77 3.45 -8.09
C ILE A 150 -4.36 4.02 -8.23
N ASN A 151 -4.20 4.94 -9.18
CA ASN A 151 -2.96 5.65 -9.43
C ASN A 151 -3.02 7.07 -8.86
N GLY A 152 -2.33 7.27 -7.76
CA GLY A 152 -2.31 8.51 -7.01
C GLY A 152 -3.46 8.62 -6.01
N VAL A 153 -3.11 8.95 -4.79
CA VAL A 153 -4.03 9.25 -3.69
C VAL A 153 -3.85 10.68 -3.23
N ASP A 154 -4.89 11.24 -2.62
CA ASP A 154 -4.81 12.54 -1.99
C ASP A 154 -4.39 12.39 -0.53
N ILE A 155 -3.26 13.00 -0.17
CA ILE A 155 -2.77 13.06 1.21
C ILE A 155 -2.73 14.53 1.64
N ALA A 156 -3.45 14.85 2.71
CA ALA A 156 -3.59 16.23 3.20
C ALA A 156 -3.99 17.23 2.09
N GLY A 157 -4.93 16.84 1.21
CA GLY A 157 -5.42 17.66 0.10
C GLY A 157 -4.43 17.83 -1.06
N LYS A 158 -3.38 17.00 -1.13
CA LYS A 158 -2.37 17.03 -2.18
C LYS A 158 -2.33 15.70 -2.95
N ARG A 159 -2.56 15.75 -4.25
CA ARG A 159 -2.47 14.59 -5.14
C ARG A 159 -1.05 14.09 -5.23
N THR A 160 -0.85 12.78 -5.03
CA THR A 160 0.46 12.09 -5.06
C THR A 160 0.61 11.20 -6.30
N LEU A 161 1.74 10.47 -6.40
CA LEU A 161 1.97 9.38 -7.37
C LEU A 161 1.86 7.99 -6.71
N ILE A 162 1.42 7.91 -5.47
CA ILE A 162 1.31 6.64 -4.75
C ILE A 162 0.28 5.75 -5.45
N ARG A 163 0.68 4.53 -5.79
CA ARG A 163 -0.17 3.50 -6.36
C ARG A 163 -0.56 2.53 -5.24
N CYS A 164 -1.86 2.34 -5.02
CA CYS A 164 -2.34 1.45 -3.97
C CYS A 164 -3.76 0.95 -4.29
N VAL A 165 -4.26 0.05 -3.46
CA VAL A 165 -5.65 -0.42 -3.56
C VAL A 165 -6.65 0.73 -3.36
N ASP A 166 -7.75 0.67 -4.10
CA ASP A 166 -8.91 1.55 -3.99
C ASP A 166 -9.74 1.12 -2.79
N SER A 167 -9.25 1.41 -1.59
CA SER A 167 -9.94 1.07 -0.33
C SER A 167 -10.48 2.31 0.35
N PHE A 168 -11.56 2.13 1.09
CA PHE A 168 -12.02 3.13 2.03
C PHE A 168 -12.24 2.50 3.41
N SER A 169 -12.24 3.30 4.45
CA SER A 169 -12.36 2.83 5.83
C SER A 169 -13.39 3.64 6.58
N ILE A 170 -14.06 2.98 7.53
CA ILE A 170 -14.85 3.67 8.55
C ILE A 170 -14.13 3.55 9.90
N PRO A 171 -14.18 4.60 10.75
CA PRO A 171 -13.43 4.62 12.02
C PRO A 171 -14.18 3.85 13.13
N PHE A 172 -14.68 2.66 12.81
CA PHE A 172 -15.34 1.75 13.73
C PHE A 172 -14.78 0.34 13.57
N GLY A 173 -14.44 -0.28 14.69
CA GLY A 173 -13.95 -1.65 14.80
C GLY A 173 -14.21 -2.24 16.17
N GLY A 174 -13.66 -3.41 16.47
CA GLY A 174 -13.87 -4.12 17.72
C GLY A 174 -13.46 -3.37 18.98
N ASP A 175 -12.47 -2.47 18.88
CA ASP A 175 -11.95 -1.66 19.98
C ASP A 175 -12.64 -0.29 20.09
N SER A 176 -13.67 -0.02 19.26
CA SER A 176 -14.43 1.24 19.33
C SER A 176 -15.11 1.37 20.68
N VAL A 177 -14.96 2.54 21.30
CA VAL A 177 -15.44 2.82 22.66
C VAL A 177 -16.96 2.83 22.72
N VAL A 178 -17.53 2.24 23.76
CA VAL A 178 -18.94 2.39 24.11
C VAL A 178 -19.05 3.36 25.29
N LYS A 179 -19.73 4.49 25.05
CA LYS A 179 -19.96 5.52 26.05
C LYS A 179 -21.42 5.95 26.02
N ASP A 180 -22.05 6.04 27.18
CA ASP A 180 -23.47 6.43 27.34
C ASP A 180 -24.39 5.58 26.44
N GLY A 181 -24.16 4.27 26.36
CA GLY A 181 -24.92 3.32 25.52
C GLY A 181 -24.77 3.56 24.01
N LYS A 182 -23.75 4.32 23.57
CA LYS A 182 -23.49 4.62 22.15
C LYS A 182 -22.08 4.24 21.75
N LEU A 183 -21.95 3.73 20.54
CA LEU A 183 -20.67 3.47 19.90
C LEU A 183 -19.99 4.78 19.49
N ARG A 184 -18.70 4.92 19.76
CA ARG A 184 -17.88 6.07 19.41
C ARG A 184 -16.70 5.65 18.54
N PRO A 185 -16.31 6.46 17.54
CA PRO A 185 -15.19 6.15 16.63
C PRO A 185 -13.82 6.41 17.29
N GLU A 186 -13.70 6.18 18.58
CA GLU A 186 -12.51 6.43 19.36
C GLU A 186 -11.93 5.09 19.80
N ARG A 187 -10.60 5.03 19.91
CA ARG A 187 -9.87 3.94 20.55
C ARG A 187 -9.01 4.52 21.65
N ILE A 188 -9.28 4.12 22.89
CA ILE A 188 -8.55 4.59 24.08
C ILE A 188 -7.59 3.52 24.58
N SER A 189 -8.07 2.28 24.72
CA SER A 189 -7.26 1.14 25.13
C SER A 189 -7.72 -0.14 24.41
N LYS A 190 -7.10 -1.26 24.75
CA LYS A 190 -7.62 -2.57 24.35
C LYS A 190 -8.99 -2.82 25.01
N PRO A 191 -9.86 -3.68 24.43
CA PRO A 191 -11.07 -4.17 25.08
C PRO A 191 -10.78 -4.76 26.46
N MET A 192 -11.73 -4.67 27.37
CA MET A 192 -11.64 -5.35 28.69
C MET A 192 -11.50 -6.86 28.54
N ALA A 193 -12.12 -7.43 27.49
CA ALA A 193 -11.95 -8.82 27.09
C ALA A 193 -10.47 -9.22 26.86
N PHE A 194 -9.61 -8.27 26.54
CA PHE A 194 -8.17 -8.48 26.27
C PHE A 194 -7.26 -7.78 27.28
N GLY A 195 -7.80 -7.52 28.49
CA GLY A 195 -7.04 -6.90 29.60
C GLY A 195 -6.86 -5.38 29.47
N GLY A 196 -7.64 -4.72 28.65
CA GLY A 196 -7.71 -3.26 28.59
C GLY A 196 -8.57 -2.64 29.67
N SER A 197 -8.66 -1.29 29.65
CA SER A 197 -9.42 -0.52 30.63
C SER A 197 -10.68 0.15 30.07
N THR A 198 -10.98 -0.07 28.79
CA THR A 198 -12.09 0.61 28.11
C THR A 198 -13.12 -0.42 27.66
N PHE A 199 -14.39 -0.13 27.93
CA PHE A 199 -15.49 -0.94 27.42
C PHE A 199 -15.74 -0.61 25.94
N THR A 200 -15.76 -1.66 25.10
CA THR A 200 -15.74 -1.52 23.63
C THR A 200 -16.85 -2.33 22.96
N LEU A 201 -16.92 -2.27 21.62
CA LEU A 201 -17.82 -3.12 20.82
C LEU A 201 -17.60 -4.63 21.12
N THR A 202 -16.34 -5.07 21.25
CA THR A 202 -16.01 -6.47 21.61
C THR A 202 -16.61 -6.86 22.97
N ASP A 203 -16.57 -5.95 23.95
CA ASP A 203 -17.16 -6.19 25.26
C ASP A 203 -18.69 -6.19 25.20
N ALA A 204 -19.29 -5.35 24.37
CA ALA A 204 -20.74 -5.32 24.14
C ALA A 204 -21.23 -6.65 23.53
N LEU A 205 -20.49 -7.24 22.59
CA LEU A 205 -20.76 -8.59 22.06
C LEU A 205 -20.77 -9.64 23.16
N ASN A 206 -19.81 -9.61 24.08
CA ASN A 206 -19.77 -10.55 25.21
C ASN A 206 -20.97 -10.41 26.15
N CYS A 207 -21.59 -9.24 26.23
CA CYS A 207 -22.81 -9.02 27.00
C CYS A 207 -24.05 -9.66 26.35
N ILE A 208 -24.02 -9.97 25.04
CA ILE A 208 -25.10 -10.62 24.26
C ILE A 208 -24.92 -12.12 24.12
N ASP A 209 -24.06 -12.77 24.86
CA ASP A 209 -23.80 -14.21 24.82
C ASP A 209 -22.64 -14.70 23.94
N TYR A 210 -21.77 -13.79 23.43
CA TYR A 210 -20.49 -14.20 22.85
C TYR A 210 -19.43 -14.43 23.93
N GLU A 211 -18.40 -15.21 23.60
CA GLU A 211 -17.30 -15.57 24.52
C GLU A 211 -15.94 -15.24 23.89
N ILE A 212 -15.69 -13.93 23.71
CA ILE A 212 -14.47 -13.41 23.13
C ILE A 212 -13.50 -13.05 24.24
N GLY A 213 -12.34 -13.71 24.28
CA GLY A 213 -11.32 -13.45 25.30
C GLY A 213 -11.84 -13.65 26.72
N ASN A 214 -11.54 -12.73 27.63
CA ASN A 214 -12.09 -12.74 28.98
C ASN A 214 -13.51 -12.13 29.00
N TYR A 215 -14.49 -12.85 28.45
CA TYR A 215 -15.88 -12.40 28.38
C TYR A 215 -16.50 -12.11 29.78
N ARG A 216 -15.99 -12.76 30.84
CA ARG A 216 -16.47 -12.49 32.20
C ARG A 216 -16.14 -11.07 32.65
N ALA A 217 -14.92 -10.56 32.31
CA ALA A 217 -14.55 -9.18 32.60
C ALA A 217 -15.48 -8.21 31.85
N SER A 218 -15.78 -8.47 30.59
CA SER A 218 -16.73 -7.67 29.80
C SER A 218 -18.12 -7.64 30.43
N ARG A 219 -18.66 -8.79 30.85
CA ARG A 219 -20.00 -8.90 31.47
C ARG A 219 -20.07 -8.20 32.84
N ILE A 220 -18.99 -8.22 33.62
CA ILE A 220 -18.91 -7.50 34.89
C ILE A 220 -18.98 -6.00 34.62
N ALA A 221 -18.13 -5.50 33.73
CA ALA A 221 -18.10 -4.08 33.37
C ALA A 221 -19.39 -3.61 32.68
N GLY A 222 -20.02 -4.48 31.89
CA GLY A 222 -21.29 -4.20 31.22
C GLY A 222 -22.43 -3.88 32.20
N LYS A 223 -22.42 -4.45 33.42
CA LYS A 223 -23.44 -4.14 34.48
C LYS A 223 -23.39 -2.72 34.97
N ASP A 224 -22.24 -2.04 34.86
CA ASP A 224 -22.09 -0.63 35.25
C ASP A 224 -22.56 0.31 34.13
N ILE A 225 -22.71 -0.20 32.89
CA ILE A 225 -23.06 0.59 31.70
C ILE A 225 -24.51 0.38 31.29
N PHE A 226 -25.03 -0.84 31.41
CA PHE A 226 -26.36 -1.23 30.98
C PHE A 226 -27.21 -1.74 32.15
N SER A 227 -28.46 -1.29 32.22
CA SER A 227 -29.43 -1.79 33.20
C SER A 227 -29.73 -3.29 33.02
N ASN A 228 -29.74 -3.74 31.77
CA ASN A 228 -29.75 -5.13 31.38
C ASN A 228 -28.63 -5.34 30.34
N LEU A 229 -27.81 -6.39 30.52
CA LEU A 229 -26.72 -6.70 29.60
C LEU A 229 -27.18 -6.83 28.12
N LYS A 230 -28.41 -7.31 27.90
CA LYS A 230 -28.98 -7.40 26.55
C LYS A 230 -29.20 -6.04 25.88
N ASP A 231 -29.26 -4.96 26.65
CA ASP A 231 -29.37 -3.59 26.09
C ASP A 231 -28.13 -3.23 25.26
N SER A 232 -27.01 -3.96 25.41
CA SER A 232 -25.83 -3.86 24.58
C SER A 232 -26.08 -4.24 23.09
N GLU A 233 -27.17 -4.95 22.78
CA GLU A 233 -27.60 -5.21 21.40
C GLU A 233 -27.77 -3.92 20.59
N VAL A 234 -28.21 -2.84 21.22
CA VAL A 234 -28.36 -1.54 20.57
C VAL A 234 -27.03 -1.02 20.03
N VAL A 235 -25.93 -1.20 20.80
CA VAL A 235 -24.60 -0.80 20.39
C VAL A 235 -24.09 -1.64 19.21
N VAL A 236 -24.29 -2.96 19.29
CA VAL A 236 -23.91 -3.87 18.20
C VAL A 236 -24.72 -3.57 16.94
N ASP A 237 -26.01 -3.27 17.07
CA ASP A 237 -26.86 -2.92 15.93
C ASP A 237 -26.48 -1.55 15.30
N GLN A 238 -25.99 -0.61 16.10
CA GLN A 238 -25.39 0.63 15.58
C GLN A 238 -24.19 0.32 14.67
N PHE A 239 -23.25 -0.55 15.11
CA PHE A 239 -22.12 -0.96 14.28
C PHE A 239 -22.57 -1.63 12.99
N ILE A 240 -23.46 -2.63 13.11
CA ILE A 240 -24.01 -3.36 11.95
C ILE A 240 -24.65 -2.39 10.96
N SER A 241 -25.40 -1.39 11.46
CA SER A 241 -26.07 -0.41 10.62
C SER A 241 -25.09 0.47 9.84
N VAL A 242 -24.05 0.96 10.51
CA VAL A 242 -23.04 1.81 9.86
C VAL A 242 -22.28 1.04 8.79
N VAL A 243 -21.86 -0.22 9.08
CA VAL A 243 -21.15 -1.04 8.10
C VAL A 243 -22.07 -1.45 6.95
N ALA A 244 -23.32 -1.84 7.22
CA ALA A 244 -24.29 -2.20 6.18
C ALA A 244 -24.60 -1.02 5.25
N GLU A 245 -24.68 0.19 5.79
CA GLU A 245 -24.88 1.39 4.97
C GLU A 245 -23.68 1.67 4.08
N ALA A 246 -22.46 1.49 4.59
CA ALA A 246 -21.26 1.61 3.78
C ALA A 246 -21.22 0.56 2.65
N VAL A 247 -21.64 -0.68 2.90
CA VAL A 247 -21.77 -1.72 1.85
C VAL A 247 -22.80 -1.31 0.79
N LYS A 248 -23.97 -0.81 1.19
CA LYS A 248 -25.04 -0.38 0.26
C LYS A 248 -24.62 0.77 -0.66
N GLN A 249 -23.68 1.61 -0.24
CA GLN A 249 -23.14 2.69 -1.07
C GLN A 249 -22.21 2.18 -2.18
N THR A 250 -21.86 0.89 -2.17
CA THR A 250 -21.08 0.25 -3.22
C THR A 250 -21.98 -0.49 -4.21
N GLU A 251 -21.43 -0.88 -5.36
CA GLU A 251 -22.12 -1.65 -6.40
C GLU A 251 -22.03 -3.17 -6.21
N TYR A 252 -21.42 -3.63 -5.09
CA TYR A 252 -21.17 -5.06 -4.86
C TYR A 252 -22.37 -5.74 -4.19
N ASP A 253 -22.79 -6.86 -4.75
CA ASP A 253 -23.88 -7.73 -4.25
C ASP A 253 -23.34 -8.90 -3.40
N LYS A 254 -22.01 -9.01 -3.26
CA LYS A 254 -21.31 -10.02 -2.49
C LYS A 254 -20.20 -9.41 -1.64
N ILE A 255 -20.12 -9.81 -0.37
CA ILE A 255 -19.03 -9.44 0.53
C ILE A 255 -18.24 -10.66 0.99
N ILE A 256 -16.93 -10.47 1.18
CA ILE A 256 -16.04 -11.46 1.83
C ILE A 256 -15.63 -10.90 3.19
N GLY A 257 -15.91 -11.63 4.26
CA GLY A 257 -15.57 -11.22 5.61
C GLY A 257 -14.14 -11.57 5.98
N ALA A 258 -13.40 -10.61 6.56
CA ALA A 258 -12.09 -10.78 7.16
C ALA A 258 -12.01 -10.07 8.53
N GLY A 259 -10.96 -10.37 9.31
CA GLY A 259 -10.77 -9.84 10.65
C GLY A 259 -11.51 -10.66 11.73
N TYR A 260 -11.04 -10.57 12.97
CA TYR A 260 -11.44 -11.50 14.05
C TYR A 260 -12.94 -11.49 14.43
N LEU A 261 -13.68 -10.43 14.12
CA LEU A 261 -15.13 -10.34 14.34
C LEU A 261 -15.98 -10.73 13.13
N ALA A 262 -15.36 -11.12 12.00
CA ALA A 262 -16.07 -11.36 10.76
C ALA A 262 -17.14 -12.46 10.89
N SER A 263 -16.82 -13.59 11.52
CA SER A 263 -17.77 -14.71 11.69
C SER A 263 -19.02 -14.32 12.48
N ILE A 264 -18.93 -13.34 13.35
CA ILE A 264 -20.03 -12.87 14.21
C ILE A 264 -20.86 -11.80 13.51
N LEU A 265 -20.20 -10.85 12.86
CA LEU A 265 -20.82 -9.61 12.38
C LEU A 265 -21.19 -9.64 10.91
N ILE A 266 -20.39 -10.27 10.05
CA ILE A 266 -20.64 -10.30 8.59
C ILE A 266 -21.99 -10.87 8.20
N PRO A 267 -22.49 -11.99 8.80
CA PRO A 267 -23.83 -12.51 8.46
C PRO A 267 -24.94 -11.50 8.74
N LYS A 268 -24.82 -10.75 9.84
CA LYS A 268 -25.79 -9.73 10.25
C LYS A 268 -25.72 -8.49 9.36
N ILE A 269 -24.49 -8.07 9.01
CA ILE A 269 -24.24 -6.97 8.09
C ILE A 269 -24.78 -7.29 6.70
N ALA A 270 -24.47 -8.46 6.16
CA ALA A 270 -24.93 -8.91 4.84
C ALA A 270 -26.46 -8.95 4.75
N LYS A 271 -27.10 -9.54 5.78
CA LYS A 271 -28.57 -9.54 5.88
C LYS A 271 -29.16 -8.13 5.87
N LYS A 272 -28.58 -7.20 6.62
CA LYS A 272 -29.04 -5.80 6.71
C LYS A 272 -28.74 -5.01 5.43
N ALA A 273 -27.64 -5.30 4.76
CA ALA A 273 -27.27 -4.71 3.48
C ALA A 273 -28.06 -5.28 2.29
N GLY A 274 -28.59 -6.50 2.41
CA GLY A 274 -29.29 -7.19 1.32
C GLY A 274 -28.35 -7.82 0.30
N VAL A 275 -27.14 -8.24 0.74
CA VAL A 275 -26.10 -8.83 -0.12
C VAL A 275 -25.75 -10.25 0.33
N SER A 276 -25.15 -11.03 -0.55
CA SER A 276 -24.59 -12.34 -0.22
C SER A 276 -23.24 -12.19 0.51
N TYR A 277 -22.81 -13.23 1.24
CA TYR A 277 -21.53 -13.20 1.93
C TYR A 277 -20.80 -14.53 1.90
N ILE A 278 -19.47 -14.45 2.04
CA ILE A 278 -18.58 -15.58 2.28
C ILE A 278 -17.67 -15.22 3.45
N ILE A 279 -17.45 -16.20 4.34
CA ILE A 279 -16.43 -16.14 5.37
C ILE A 279 -15.48 -17.29 5.09
N PRO A 280 -14.25 -17.03 4.60
CA PRO A 280 -13.30 -18.10 4.33
C PRO A 280 -12.84 -18.78 5.61
N GLU A 281 -12.39 -20.01 5.52
CA GLU A 281 -11.58 -20.61 6.56
C GLU A 281 -10.32 -19.75 6.78
N HIS A 282 -9.91 -19.55 8.03
CA HIS A 282 -8.77 -18.66 8.39
C HIS A 282 -8.98 -17.17 8.04
N TYR A 283 -10.22 -16.70 8.03
CA TYR A 283 -10.57 -15.29 7.76
C TYR A 283 -9.85 -14.29 8.67
N GLU A 284 -9.49 -14.69 9.89
CA GLU A 284 -8.72 -13.88 10.84
C GLU A 284 -7.25 -13.71 10.41
N ALA A 285 -6.73 -14.63 9.60
CA ALA A 285 -5.36 -14.63 9.09
C ALA A 285 -5.26 -14.18 7.61
N ALA A 286 -6.33 -13.70 7.00
CA ALA A 286 -6.38 -13.34 5.58
C ALA A 286 -5.23 -12.38 5.18
N ASN A 287 -4.87 -11.44 6.07
CA ASN A 287 -3.72 -10.54 5.86
C ASN A 287 -2.41 -11.33 5.70
N ALA A 288 -2.11 -12.23 6.63
CA ALA A 288 -0.88 -13.04 6.60
C ALA A 288 -0.84 -13.96 5.38
N VAL A 289 -1.98 -14.55 5.00
CA VAL A 289 -2.11 -15.37 3.80
C VAL A 289 -1.81 -14.53 2.55
N GLY A 290 -2.39 -13.33 2.43
CA GLY A 290 -2.16 -12.43 1.30
C GLY A 290 -0.69 -12.05 1.13
N VAL A 291 0.01 -11.78 2.24
CA VAL A 291 1.46 -11.53 2.22
C VAL A 291 2.22 -12.77 1.74
N ALA A 292 1.89 -13.96 2.25
CA ALA A 292 2.61 -15.19 1.96
C ALA A 292 2.49 -15.65 0.50
N VAL A 293 1.35 -15.34 -0.16
CA VAL A 293 1.09 -15.76 -1.55
C VAL A 293 1.42 -14.71 -2.60
N SER A 294 1.90 -13.53 -2.20
CA SER A 294 2.17 -12.42 -3.12
C SER A 294 3.47 -12.58 -3.90
N ARG A 295 3.53 -11.98 -5.09
CA ARG A 295 4.73 -11.85 -5.93
C ARG A 295 5.38 -10.48 -5.78
N VAL A 296 6.63 -10.39 -6.26
CA VAL A 296 7.33 -9.10 -6.34
C VAL A 296 6.62 -8.17 -7.32
N SER A 297 6.51 -6.89 -6.94
CA SER A 297 6.06 -5.81 -7.80
C SER A 297 7.08 -4.68 -7.79
N MET A 298 7.59 -4.31 -8.97
CA MET A 298 8.63 -3.29 -9.11
C MET A 298 8.45 -2.50 -10.41
N ASN A 299 8.57 -1.18 -10.30
CA ASN A 299 8.52 -0.27 -11.46
C ASN A 299 9.92 0.11 -11.93
N LEU A 300 10.09 0.28 -13.23
CA LEU A 300 11.26 0.90 -13.84
C LEU A 300 10.84 2.05 -14.76
N TYR A 301 11.36 3.23 -14.51
CA TYR A 301 11.32 4.37 -15.42
C TYR A 301 12.62 4.37 -16.23
N ALA A 302 12.52 4.08 -17.52
CA ALA A 302 13.64 4.04 -18.44
C ALA A 302 13.55 5.14 -19.48
N ARG A 303 14.67 5.77 -19.81
CA ARG A 303 14.81 6.68 -20.92
C ARG A 303 16.00 6.28 -21.75
N PHE A 304 15.82 6.22 -23.07
CA PHE A 304 16.85 5.93 -24.05
C PHE A 304 17.07 7.17 -24.91
N ASP A 305 18.31 7.57 -25.06
CA ASP A 305 18.74 8.67 -25.93
C ASP A 305 19.86 8.16 -26.84
N THR A 306 19.49 7.74 -28.04
CA THR A 306 20.44 7.19 -28.99
C THR A 306 21.26 8.26 -29.70
N GLU A 307 20.84 9.55 -29.67
CA GLU A 307 21.70 10.65 -30.16
C GLU A 307 22.96 10.77 -29.32
N THR A 308 22.83 10.69 -28.00
CA THR A 308 23.95 10.84 -27.06
C THR A 308 24.54 9.53 -26.59
N GLY A 309 23.98 8.39 -26.95
CA GLY A 309 24.40 7.07 -26.49
C GLY A 309 24.17 6.82 -25.01
N ARG A 310 23.12 7.43 -24.42
CA ARG A 310 22.82 7.30 -22.98
C ARG A 310 21.50 6.62 -22.73
N ALA A 311 21.48 5.76 -21.73
CA ALA A 311 20.27 5.24 -21.11
C ALA A 311 20.16 5.73 -19.66
N ILE A 312 18.95 5.88 -19.15
CA ILE A 312 18.70 6.32 -17.79
C ILE A 312 17.65 5.39 -17.19
N TYR A 313 17.98 4.77 -16.04
CA TYR A 313 17.13 3.84 -15.33
C TYR A 313 16.90 4.36 -13.90
N ASN A 314 15.68 4.77 -13.57
CA ASN A 314 15.35 5.40 -12.28
C ASN A 314 16.34 6.51 -11.87
N GLY A 315 16.73 7.38 -12.84
CA GLY A 315 17.67 8.49 -12.63
C GLY A 315 19.15 8.14 -12.71
N VAL A 316 19.53 6.86 -12.77
CA VAL A 316 20.92 6.40 -12.95
C VAL A 316 21.27 6.38 -14.43
N ILE A 317 22.37 7.04 -14.80
CA ILE A 317 22.84 7.14 -16.18
C ILE A 317 23.76 5.94 -16.47
N GLU A 318 23.46 5.23 -17.55
CA GLU A 318 24.25 4.13 -18.10
C GLU A 318 24.50 4.33 -19.62
N ASN A 319 25.32 3.49 -20.23
CA ASN A 319 25.47 3.45 -21.67
C ASN A 319 24.20 2.93 -22.33
N CYS A 320 23.78 3.56 -23.41
CA CYS A 320 22.64 3.10 -24.20
C CYS A 320 22.98 1.74 -24.86
N PRO A 321 22.09 0.74 -24.77
CA PRO A 321 22.32 -0.55 -25.44
C PRO A 321 22.18 -0.49 -26.95
N PHE A 322 21.62 0.60 -27.48
CA PHE A 322 21.50 0.87 -28.91
C PHE A 322 22.69 1.69 -29.43
N ARG A 323 23.02 1.54 -30.72
CA ARG A 323 24.11 2.32 -31.34
C ARG A 323 23.76 3.80 -31.43
N ILE A 324 24.76 4.65 -31.40
CA ILE A 324 24.56 6.09 -31.60
C ILE A 324 23.93 6.31 -32.98
N GLY A 325 22.85 7.10 -33.02
CA GLY A 325 22.11 7.39 -34.24
C GLY A 325 21.08 6.35 -34.67
N GLU A 326 21.02 5.20 -33.98
CA GLU A 326 20.04 4.16 -34.26
C GLU A 326 18.62 4.63 -33.91
N ILE A 327 17.63 4.16 -34.66
CA ILE A 327 16.20 4.40 -34.41
C ILE A 327 15.53 3.04 -34.19
N PRO A 328 15.69 2.43 -32.99
CA PRO A 328 15.07 1.14 -32.70
C PRO A 328 13.55 1.26 -32.68
N SER A 329 12.87 0.14 -32.91
CA SER A 329 11.42 0.00 -32.82
C SER A 329 10.94 0.10 -31.35
N GLU A 330 9.65 0.32 -31.19
CA GLU A 330 9.01 0.30 -29.85
C GLU A 330 9.24 -1.05 -29.15
N ASP A 331 9.10 -2.16 -29.86
CA ASP A 331 9.30 -3.51 -29.32
C ASP A 331 10.74 -3.74 -28.84
N GLU A 332 11.74 -3.29 -29.60
CA GLU A 332 13.14 -3.39 -29.21
C GLU A 332 13.41 -2.60 -27.92
N ILE A 333 12.91 -1.36 -27.83
CA ILE A 333 13.08 -0.49 -26.67
C ILE A 333 12.39 -1.08 -25.44
N THR A 334 11.14 -1.53 -25.58
CA THR A 334 10.37 -2.13 -24.48
C THR A 334 10.98 -3.42 -23.98
N ASN A 335 11.47 -4.28 -24.88
CA ASN A 335 12.15 -5.53 -24.50
C ASN A 335 13.43 -5.25 -23.67
N VAL A 336 14.20 -4.22 -24.03
CA VAL A 336 15.36 -3.80 -23.23
C VAL A 336 14.92 -3.31 -21.83
N ALA A 337 13.86 -2.53 -21.73
CA ALA A 337 13.35 -2.05 -20.44
C ALA A 337 12.81 -3.21 -19.58
N ILE A 338 12.10 -4.17 -20.18
CA ILE A 338 11.59 -5.39 -19.52
C ILE A 338 12.76 -6.24 -19.01
N LYS A 339 13.79 -6.44 -19.80
CA LYS A 339 14.98 -7.18 -19.36
C LYS A 339 15.66 -6.47 -18.19
N LYS A 340 15.80 -5.14 -18.27
CA LYS A 340 16.47 -4.33 -17.24
C LYS A 340 15.73 -4.37 -15.90
N VAL A 341 14.40 -4.28 -15.86
CA VAL A 341 13.65 -4.36 -14.59
C VAL A 341 13.81 -5.72 -13.92
N LYS A 342 13.87 -6.80 -14.71
CA LYS A 342 14.13 -8.16 -14.19
C LYS A 342 15.54 -8.27 -13.61
N GLU A 343 16.55 -7.74 -14.30
CA GLU A 343 17.94 -7.70 -13.83
C GLU A 343 18.07 -6.91 -12.52
N ILE A 344 17.41 -5.76 -12.42
CA ILE A 344 17.39 -4.96 -11.19
C ILE A 344 16.72 -5.75 -10.05
N ALA A 345 15.59 -6.39 -10.27
CA ALA A 345 14.93 -7.22 -9.26
C ALA A 345 15.85 -8.35 -8.78
N MET A 346 16.49 -9.07 -9.69
CA MET A 346 17.44 -10.13 -9.35
C MET A 346 18.66 -9.60 -8.59
N SER A 347 19.13 -8.38 -8.85
CA SER A 347 20.26 -7.78 -8.11
C SER A 347 19.93 -7.51 -6.63
N PHE A 348 18.63 -7.43 -6.29
CA PHE A 348 18.14 -7.35 -4.91
C PHE A 348 17.80 -8.73 -4.31
N GLY A 349 18.20 -9.83 -4.95
CA GLY A 349 17.99 -11.18 -4.44
C GLY A 349 16.64 -11.80 -4.80
N VAL A 350 15.85 -11.18 -5.68
CA VAL A 350 14.59 -11.76 -6.18
C VAL A 350 14.90 -12.96 -7.07
N SER A 351 14.28 -14.11 -6.77
CA SER A 351 14.44 -15.29 -7.63
C SER A 351 13.74 -15.07 -8.98
N LYS A 352 14.26 -15.71 -10.03
CA LYS A 352 13.67 -15.60 -11.38
C LYS A 352 12.21 -16.10 -11.42
N GLU A 353 11.88 -17.05 -10.57
CA GLU A 353 10.55 -17.67 -10.45
C GLU A 353 9.53 -16.75 -9.78
N ASP A 354 10.00 -15.82 -8.92
CA ASP A 354 9.17 -14.82 -8.24
C ASP A 354 8.89 -13.59 -9.11
N ILE A 355 9.54 -13.48 -10.29
CA ILE A 355 9.30 -12.41 -11.23
C ILE A 355 8.13 -12.80 -12.14
N GLY A 356 6.99 -12.13 -11.93
CA GLY A 356 5.79 -12.31 -12.74
C GLY A 356 5.87 -11.67 -14.13
N GLU A 357 4.70 -11.49 -14.73
CA GLU A 357 4.55 -10.76 -15.99
C GLU A 357 5.04 -9.32 -15.83
N VAL A 358 5.63 -8.78 -16.89
CA VAL A 358 6.05 -7.38 -16.94
C VAL A 358 5.17 -6.64 -17.94
N LYS A 359 4.45 -5.63 -17.47
CA LYS A 359 3.62 -4.77 -18.33
C LYS A 359 4.30 -3.45 -18.67
N VAL A 360 4.04 -2.98 -19.88
CA VAL A 360 4.40 -1.63 -20.30
C VAL A 360 3.27 -0.69 -19.89
N LEU A 361 3.56 0.20 -18.92
CA LEU A 361 2.59 1.16 -18.40
C LEU A 361 2.56 2.46 -19.20
N TYR A 362 3.68 2.79 -19.83
CA TYR A 362 3.83 4.01 -20.62
C TYR A 362 4.93 3.84 -21.65
N PHE A 363 4.69 4.35 -22.85
CA PHE A 363 5.67 4.48 -23.91
C PHE A 363 5.45 5.80 -24.63
N ASN A 364 6.53 6.52 -24.87
CA ASN A 364 6.53 7.68 -25.74
C ASN A 364 7.90 7.87 -26.36
N SER A 365 7.95 8.16 -27.64
CA SER A 365 9.21 8.37 -28.34
C SER A 365 9.11 9.49 -29.37
N PHE A 366 10.25 10.09 -29.67
CA PHE A 366 10.37 11.07 -30.76
C PHE A 366 11.75 10.99 -31.41
N THR A 367 11.76 11.11 -32.73
CA THR A 367 13.00 11.18 -33.51
C THR A 367 13.68 12.53 -33.33
N VAL A 368 14.97 12.52 -33.04
CA VAL A 368 15.79 13.73 -32.94
C VAL A 368 16.26 14.09 -34.35
N VAL A 369 15.91 15.32 -34.78
CA VAL A 369 16.32 15.86 -36.09
C VAL A 369 17.15 17.13 -35.87
N ARG A 370 18.33 17.20 -36.48
CA ARG A 370 19.18 18.39 -36.48
C ARG A 370 19.64 18.68 -37.88
N GLY A 371 19.40 19.92 -38.35
CA GLY A 371 19.75 20.32 -39.71
C GLY A 371 19.10 19.46 -40.80
N GLY A 372 17.85 18.98 -40.57
CA GLY A 372 17.14 18.09 -41.50
C GLY A 372 17.59 16.62 -41.49
N ILE A 373 18.58 16.26 -40.68
CA ILE A 373 19.14 14.91 -40.62
C ILE A 373 18.64 14.23 -39.32
N LYS A 374 18.12 12.99 -39.42
CA LYS A 374 17.80 12.15 -38.26
C LYS A 374 19.07 11.78 -37.50
N ARG A 375 19.14 12.06 -36.22
CA ARG A 375 20.30 11.84 -35.33
C ARG A 375 20.11 10.71 -34.34
N GLY A 376 18.91 10.21 -34.23
CA GLY A 376 18.55 9.18 -33.27
C GLY A 376 17.13 9.34 -32.75
N ILE A 377 16.83 8.66 -31.64
CA ILE A 377 15.52 8.71 -30.96
C ILE A 377 15.71 9.01 -29.49
N ILE A 378 14.74 9.69 -28.90
CA ILE A 378 14.57 9.75 -27.46
C ILE A 378 13.27 9.00 -27.13
N ALA A 379 13.34 8.00 -26.24
CA ALA A 379 12.19 7.22 -25.80
C ALA A 379 12.10 7.20 -24.27
N ASP A 380 10.92 7.47 -23.73
CA ASP A 380 10.58 7.30 -22.33
C ASP A 380 9.66 6.07 -22.17
N VAL A 381 10.04 5.12 -21.33
CA VAL A 381 9.34 3.86 -21.10
C VAL A 381 9.14 3.65 -19.60
N VAL A 382 7.95 3.23 -19.21
CA VAL A 382 7.68 2.75 -17.85
C VAL A 382 7.22 1.31 -17.94
N VAL A 383 7.94 0.41 -17.29
CA VAL A 383 7.57 -0.99 -17.17
C VAL A 383 7.38 -1.37 -15.71
N GLN A 384 6.52 -2.34 -15.46
CA GLN A 384 6.23 -2.86 -14.13
C GLN A 384 6.22 -4.37 -14.11
N ILE A 385 6.93 -4.97 -13.16
CA ILE A 385 6.65 -6.34 -12.71
C ILE A 385 5.31 -6.28 -11.98
N GLU A 386 4.28 -6.92 -12.55
CA GLU A 386 2.92 -6.86 -12.00
C GLU A 386 2.81 -7.63 -10.69
N PRO A 387 2.07 -7.07 -9.69
CA PRO A 387 1.70 -7.83 -8.51
C PRO A 387 0.81 -9.02 -8.89
N GLY A 388 0.75 -10.03 -8.06
CA GLY A 388 -0.09 -11.20 -8.29
C GLY A 388 0.16 -12.30 -7.28
N LEU A 389 -0.51 -13.43 -7.47
CA LEU A 389 -0.32 -14.62 -6.65
C LEU A 389 0.91 -15.41 -7.11
N ARG A 390 1.70 -15.87 -6.16
CA ARG A 390 2.83 -16.79 -6.39
C ARG A 390 2.34 -18.19 -6.70
N TYR A 391 1.21 -18.58 -6.13
CA TYR A 391 0.58 -19.88 -6.31
C TYR A 391 -0.84 -19.65 -6.80
N ASP A 392 -1.12 -19.97 -8.07
CA ASP A 392 -2.49 -20.08 -8.52
C ASP A 392 -3.12 -21.36 -7.89
N ARG A 393 -4.30 -21.20 -7.30
CA ARG A 393 -5.18 -22.34 -7.14
C ARG A 393 -5.74 -22.64 -8.53
N GLY A 394 -5.14 -23.61 -9.22
CA GLY A 394 -5.64 -24.11 -10.49
C GLY A 394 -7.09 -24.60 -10.40
#